data_e24db34fb391916c25c600566ba9c331
#
_entry.id   e24db34fb391916c25c600566ba9c331
#
_cell.length_a   1.000
_cell.length_b   1.000
_cell.length_c   1.000
_cell.angle_alpha   90.00
_cell.angle_beta   90.00
_cell.angle_gamma   90.00
#
_symmetry.space_group_name_H-M   'P 1'
#
loop_
_entity.id
_entity.type
_entity.pdbx_description
1 polymer ?
#
loop_
_entity_poly.entity_id
_entity_poly.type
_entity_poly.pdbx_seq_one_letter_code
_entity_poly.pdbx_strand_id
1 'polypeptide(L)'
;TKTMSGLIVLPEDSAIARRNQVTVKHMINQAKSACIQCSFCSQMCPRALLGHPIRPNKIMRKLSSGTPIGEMLNDPDVRNAALCCECGICEIYACPMGLKPRTVNSMLKKELAKAGIRYQRPEGVEYTARPERGMRKAPTERVASRAGVGAYENLKIDDFFSVNPEEAGCVRLSLRQGIGAPSVPTVKDGDPVKAGERIAACPEKSLGSELHASVSGTVSIDPDGAYIEIQTGKSWSYEK
;
A
#
# COMPACT_ATOMS: atom_id res chain seq x y z
N THR A 1 -4.19 -9.16 -8.60
CA THR A 1 -4.61 -9.47 -7.22
C THR A 1 -5.95 -8.81 -6.90
N LYS A 2 -6.71 -9.34 -5.94
CA LYS A 2 -8.03 -8.80 -5.54
C LYS A 2 -7.97 -7.38 -4.94
N THR A 3 -6.79 -6.94 -4.51
CA THR A 3 -6.58 -5.59 -3.95
C THR A 3 -5.98 -4.60 -4.95
N MET A 4 -5.70 -5.03 -6.16
CA MET A 4 -5.13 -4.19 -7.22
C MET A 4 -6.23 -3.80 -8.21
N SER A 5 -6.46 -2.50 -8.36
CA SER A 5 -7.47 -1.95 -9.28
C SER A 5 -6.90 -1.59 -10.65
N GLY A 6 -5.58 -1.54 -10.78
CA GLY A 6 -4.93 -1.21 -12.05
C GLY A 6 -3.41 -1.21 -11.93
N LEU A 7 -2.75 -1.19 -13.07
CA LEU A 7 -1.31 -1.06 -13.22
C LEU A 7 -1.03 0.11 -14.17
N ILE A 8 -0.20 1.05 -13.73
CA ILE A 8 0.25 2.18 -14.52
C ILE A 8 1.73 1.97 -14.80
N VAL A 9 2.10 1.92 -16.08
CA VAL A 9 3.49 1.82 -16.52
C VAL A 9 3.99 3.22 -16.83
N LEU A 10 5.08 3.61 -16.21
CA LEU A 10 5.71 4.92 -16.37
C LEU A 10 7.17 4.77 -16.78
N PRO A 11 7.77 5.77 -17.45
CA PRO A 11 9.21 5.78 -17.74
C PRO A 11 10.04 5.62 -16.44
N GLU A 12 11.14 4.89 -16.52
CA GLU A 12 12.03 4.64 -15.37
C GLU A 12 12.61 5.92 -14.79
N ASP A 13 12.82 6.92 -15.62
CA ASP A 13 13.30 8.26 -15.24
C ASP A 13 12.20 9.20 -14.75
N SER A 14 10.95 8.72 -14.63
CA SER A 14 9.84 9.53 -14.10
C SER A 14 10.13 10.03 -12.67
N ALA A 15 9.56 11.18 -12.31
CA ALA A 15 9.76 11.78 -10.99
C ALA A 15 9.34 10.83 -9.85
N ILE A 16 8.28 10.04 -10.06
CA ILE A 16 7.80 9.09 -9.05
C ILE A 16 8.70 7.87 -8.94
N ALA A 17 9.28 7.38 -10.06
CA ALA A 17 10.25 6.29 -10.04
C ALA A 17 11.51 6.70 -9.28
N ARG A 18 12.10 7.86 -9.62
CA ARG A 18 13.26 8.44 -8.89
C ARG A 18 12.99 8.65 -7.41
N ARG A 19 11.78 9.11 -7.06
CA ARG A 19 11.36 9.28 -5.66
C ARG A 19 11.35 7.97 -4.88
N ASN A 20 10.99 6.85 -5.52
CA ASN A 20 10.93 5.54 -4.89
C ASN A 20 12.30 4.88 -4.69
N GLN A 21 13.33 5.31 -5.41
CA GLN A 21 14.69 4.80 -5.29
C GLN A 21 15.44 5.30 -4.04
N VAL A 22 14.91 6.32 -3.35
CA VAL A 22 15.55 6.89 -2.16
C VAL A 22 15.56 5.89 -1.01
N THR A 23 16.75 5.54 -0.53
CA THR A 23 16.92 4.59 0.59
C THR A 23 16.43 5.16 1.92
N VAL A 24 16.05 4.28 2.85
CA VAL A 24 15.64 4.67 4.22
C VAL A 24 16.75 5.46 4.93
N LYS A 25 18.03 5.05 4.79
CA LYS A 25 19.18 5.74 5.37
C LYS A 25 19.29 7.17 4.85
N HIS A 26 19.18 7.37 3.54
CA HIS A 26 19.21 8.71 2.94
C HIS A 26 18.05 9.57 3.46
N MET A 27 16.85 9.03 3.50
CA MET A 27 15.66 9.71 4.00
C MET A 27 15.82 10.15 5.48
N ILE A 28 16.38 9.30 6.35
CA ILE A 28 16.63 9.64 7.75
C ILE A 28 17.64 10.80 7.84
N ASN A 29 18.74 10.72 7.10
CA ASN A 29 19.76 11.78 7.09
C ASN A 29 19.19 13.10 6.54
N GLN A 30 18.42 13.04 5.46
CA GLN A 30 17.75 14.22 4.92
C GLN A 30 16.75 14.82 5.92
N ALA A 31 16.03 13.99 6.67
CA ALA A 31 15.10 14.48 7.70
C ALA A 31 15.81 15.23 8.82
N LYS A 32 17.00 14.77 9.23
CA LYS A 32 17.83 15.44 10.26
C LYS A 32 18.26 16.85 9.86
N SER A 33 18.61 17.06 8.60
CA SER A 33 19.14 18.33 8.10
C SER A 33 18.09 19.28 7.55
N ALA A 34 17.01 18.76 6.95
CA ALA A 34 16.08 19.56 6.17
C ALA A 34 14.67 19.71 6.80
N CYS A 35 14.37 19.06 7.93
CA CYS A 35 13.06 19.23 8.55
C CYS A 35 12.94 20.59 9.26
N ILE A 36 12.21 21.53 8.66
CA ILE A 36 11.96 22.86 9.21
C ILE A 36 10.86 22.91 10.26
N GLN A 37 10.30 21.77 10.66
CA GLN A 37 9.27 21.60 11.70
C GLN A 37 7.99 22.44 11.51
N CYS A 38 7.61 22.75 10.28
CA CYS A 38 6.47 23.60 9.93
C CYS A 38 5.11 22.98 10.27
N SER A 39 5.03 21.73 10.75
CA SER A 39 3.81 20.97 11.10
C SER A 39 2.84 20.71 9.95
N PHE A 40 3.09 21.14 8.72
CA PHE A 40 2.13 21.03 7.62
C PHE A 40 1.79 19.58 7.27
N CYS A 41 2.71 18.63 7.44
CA CYS A 41 2.46 17.19 7.30
C CYS A 41 1.37 16.67 8.26
N SER A 42 1.22 17.26 9.45
CA SER A 42 0.14 16.93 10.40
C SER A 42 -1.15 17.69 10.08
N GLN A 43 -1.05 18.94 9.67
CA GLN A 43 -2.21 19.76 9.32
C GLN A 43 -2.96 19.23 8.10
N MET A 44 -2.26 18.57 7.17
CA MET A 44 -2.84 17.96 5.98
C MET A 44 -3.11 16.46 6.12
N CYS A 45 -2.82 15.87 7.29
CA CYS A 45 -3.03 14.44 7.49
C CYS A 45 -4.52 14.11 7.60
N PRO A 46 -5.09 13.29 6.68
CA PRO A 46 -6.52 12.97 6.71
C PRO A 46 -6.95 12.28 8.02
N ARG A 47 -6.09 11.43 8.59
CA ARG A 47 -6.36 10.78 9.89
C ARG A 47 -6.38 11.79 11.03
N ALA A 48 -5.41 12.73 11.07
CA ALA A 48 -5.41 13.79 12.08
C ALA A 48 -6.63 14.72 11.95
N LEU A 49 -7.06 15.00 10.71
CA LEU A 49 -8.25 15.81 10.42
C LEU A 49 -9.56 15.10 10.81
N LEU A 50 -9.57 13.77 10.89
CA LEU A 50 -10.67 12.96 11.41
C LEU A 50 -10.61 12.80 12.96
N GLY A 51 -9.69 13.49 13.64
CA GLY A 51 -9.56 13.45 15.09
C GLY A 51 -8.62 12.38 15.64
N HIS A 52 -8.07 11.50 14.81
CA HIS A 52 -7.11 10.52 15.29
C HIS A 52 -5.85 11.20 15.85
N PRO A 53 -5.21 10.66 16.91
CA PRO A 53 -4.09 11.29 17.60
C PRO A 53 -2.74 11.17 16.85
N ILE A 54 -2.76 10.93 15.54
CA ILE A 54 -1.55 10.85 14.73
C ILE A 54 -1.00 12.24 14.39
N ARG A 55 0.29 12.45 14.63
CA ARG A 55 1.00 13.73 14.40
C ARG A 55 2.30 13.49 13.65
N PRO A 56 2.28 13.36 12.31
CA PRO A 56 3.50 13.14 11.52
C PRO A 56 4.63 14.15 11.81
N ASN A 57 4.31 15.41 12.09
CA ASN A 57 5.35 16.40 12.44
C ASN A 57 6.10 16.07 13.73
N LYS A 58 5.45 15.52 14.74
CA LYS A 58 6.08 15.10 15.99
C LYS A 58 7.02 13.92 15.75
N ILE A 59 6.60 12.98 14.95
CA ILE A 59 7.41 11.82 14.54
C ILE A 59 8.66 12.31 13.79
N MET A 60 8.49 13.20 12.79
CA MET A 60 9.61 13.78 12.04
C MET A 60 10.56 14.58 12.94
N ARG A 61 10.04 15.27 13.94
CA ARG A 61 10.86 16.00 14.92
C ARG A 61 11.73 15.06 15.75
N LYS A 62 11.18 13.96 16.24
CA LYS A 62 11.94 12.92 16.96
C LYS A 62 13.04 12.33 16.08
N LEU A 63 12.73 12.06 14.82
CA LEU A 63 13.70 11.54 13.87
C LEU A 63 14.83 12.57 13.61
N SER A 64 14.49 13.86 13.45
CA SER A 64 15.48 14.92 13.23
C SER A 64 16.36 15.18 14.45
N SER A 65 15.90 14.94 15.67
CA SER A 65 16.73 15.05 16.87
C SER A 65 17.79 13.95 17.01
N GLY A 66 17.78 12.96 16.09
CA GLY A 66 18.74 11.86 16.10
C GLY A 66 18.41 10.75 17.09
N THR A 67 17.23 10.74 17.70
CA THR A 67 16.79 9.69 18.62
C THR A 67 16.84 8.33 17.93
N PRO A 68 17.46 7.32 18.51
CA PRO A 68 17.49 5.95 17.99
C PRO A 68 16.08 5.38 17.82
N ILE A 69 15.85 4.62 16.74
CA ILE A 69 14.51 4.09 16.42
C ILE A 69 13.95 3.25 17.57
N GLY A 70 14.78 2.43 18.23
CA GLY A 70 14.36 1.62 19.37
C GLY A 70 13.80 2.46 20.54
N GLU A 71 14.44 3.59 20.85
CA GLU A 71 13.97 4.53 21.87
C GLU A 71 12.69 5.26 21.42
N MET A 72 12.59 5.59 20.15
CA MET A 72 11.40 6.24 19.59
C MET A 72 10.12 5.42 19.80
N LEU A 73 10.20 4.08 19.83
CA LEU A 73 9.03 3.22 20.00
C LEU A 73 8.35 3.39 21.38
N ASN A 74 9.05 3.98 22.36
CA ASN A 74 8.49 4.28 23.68
C ASN A 74 7.72 5.60 23.72
N ASP A 75 7.88 6.46 22.70
CA ASP A 75 7.22 7.75 22.63
C ASP A 75 5.75 7.61 22.21
N PRO A 76 4.78 8.20 22.95
CA PRO A 76 3.35 8.11 22.61
C PRO A 76 3.00 8.65 21.23
N ASP A 77 3.64 9.77 20.79
CA ASP A 77 3.40 10.34 19.46
C ASP A 77 3.91 9.38 18.37
N VAL A 78 5.00 8.66 18.61
CA VAL A 78 5.56 7.68 17.68
C VAL A 78 4.69 6.44 17.59
N ARG A 79 4.15 5.95 18.71
CA ARG A 79 3.20 4.82 18.73
C ARG A 79 1.98 5.08 17.87
N ASN A 80 1.55 6.34 17.77
CA ASN A 80 0.45 6.74 16.90
C ASN A 80 0.77 6.61 15.40
N ALA A 81 2.02 6.32 15.00
CA ALA A 81 2.34 5.93 13.61
C ALA A 81 1.55 4.71 13.16
N ALA A 82 1.15 3.82 14.08
CA ALA A 82 0.27 2.68 13.80
C ALA A 82 -1.07 3.07 13.15
N LEU A 83 -1.55 4.30 13.37
CA LEU A 83 -2.77 4.85 12.77
C LEU A 83 -2.59 5.36 11.33
N CYS A 84 -1.37 5.35 10.80
CA CYS A 84 -1.11 5.83 9.45
C CYS A 84 -1.82 4.95 8.40
N CYS A 85 -2.64 5.57 7.54
CA CYS A 85 -3.28 4.91 6.40
C CYS A 85 -2.43 4.92 5.12
N GLU A 86 -1.21 5.45 5.20
CA GLU A 86 -0.22 5.44 4.12
C GLU A 86 -0.65 6.15 2.82
N CYS A 87 -1.59 7.10 2.92
CA CYS A 87 -2.11 7.84 1.76
C CYS A 87 -1.10 8.74 1.04
N GLY A 88 0.05 9.04 1.64
CA GLY A 88 1.11 9.84 1.02
C GLY A 88 0.92 11.36 1.02
N ILE A 89 -0.22 11.92 1.40
CA ILE A 89 -0.48 13.37 1.37
C ILE A 89 0.58 14.17 2.15
N CYS A 90 1.03 13.66 3.30
CA CYS A 90 2.03 14.33 4.12
C CYS A 90 3.41 14.43 3.45
N GLU A 91 3.72 13.56 2.48
CA GLU A 91 5.02 13.55 1.79
C GLU A 91 4.94 14.06 0.35
N ILE A 92 3.87 13.75 -0.39
CA ILE A 92 3.74 14.20 -1.80
C ILE A 92 3.29 15.65 -1.86
N TYR A 93 2.33 16.01 -1.02
CA TYR A 93 1.67 17.33 -1.08
C TYR A 93 2.14 18.28 0.01
N ALA A 94 2.16 17.85 1.28
CA ALA A 94 2.32 18.75 2.41
C ALA A 94 3.78 19.14 2.70
N CYS A 95 4.75 18.25 2.49
CA CYS A 95 6.13 18.57 2.88
C CYS A 95 6.80 19.52 1.88
N PRO A 96 7.11 20.80 2.26
CA PRO A 96 7.78 21.74 1.36
C PRO A 96 9.23 21.35 1.09
N MET A 97 9.83 20.55 1.97
CA MET A 97 11.23 20.11 1.89
C MET A 97 11.39 18.75 1.17
N GLY A 98 10.31 18.20 0.59
CA GLY A 98 10.36 16.93 -0.11
C GLY A 98 10.69 15.72 0.77
N LEU A 99 10.58 15.84 2.09
CA LEU A 99 10.78 14.73 3.03
C LEU A 99 9.66 13.68 2.91
N LYS A 100 9.89 12.52 3.52
CA LYS A 100 9.01 11.35 3.37
C LYS A 100 8.33 10.93 4.69
N PRO A 101 7.44 11.76 5.30
CA PRO A 101 6.79 11.40 6.56
C PRO A 101 5.94 10.13 6.48
N ARG A 102 5.27 9.84 5.36
CA ARG A 102 4.52 8.59 5.16
C ARG A 102 5.45 7.38 5.22
N THR A 103 6.61 7.47 4.55
CA THR A 103 7.60 6.39 4.52
C THR A 103 8.19 6.14 5.93
N VAL A 104 8.46 7.21 6.69
CA VAL A 104 8.87 7.11 8.11
C VAL A 104 7.80 6.43 8.94
N ASN A 105 6.55 6.86 8.83
CA ASN A 105 5.43 6.27 9.57
C ASN A 105 5.26 4.77 9.23
N SER A 106 5.38 4.40 7.96
CA SER A 106 5.28 3.00 7.51
C SER A 106 6.42 2.14 8.09
N MET A 107 7.64 2.69 8.13
CA MET A 107 8.79 2.04 8.78
C MET A 107 8.53 1.82 10.28
N LEU A 108 8.15 2.87 10.99
CA LEU A 108 7.85 2.79 12.44
C LEU A 108 6.69 1.85 12.74
N LYS A 109 5.66 1.82 11.90
CA LYS A 109 4.55 0.88 12.02
C LYS A 109 5.01 -0.57 11.94
N LYS A 110 5.99 -0.88 11.07
CA LYS A 110 6.60 -2.21 11.00
C LYS A 110 7.42 -2.53 12.25
N GLU A 111 8.21 -1.58 12.74
CA GLU A 111 9.00 -1.77 13.97
C GLU A 111 8.12 -1.93 15.21
N LEU A 112 7.04 -1.14 15.33
CA LEU A 112 6.03 -1.32 16.40
C LEU A 112 5.40 -2.71 16.34
N ALA A 113 5.06 -3.21 15.14
CA ALA A 113 4.49 -4.54 14.97
C ALA A 113 5.49 -5.65 15.38
N LYS A 114 6.77 -5.53 15.02
CA LYS A 114 7.84 -6.45 15.45
C LYS A 114 8.01 -6.46 16.97
N ALA A 115 7.89 -5.30 17.62
CA ALA A 115 7.95 -5.16 19.07
C ALA A 115 6.65 -5.58 19.78
N GLY A 116 5.64 -6.08 19.06
CA GLY A 116 4.35 -6.45 19.64
C GLY A 116 3.50 -5.26 20.11
N ILE A 117 3.90 -4.03 19.80
CA ILE A 117 3.20 -2.81 20.20
C ILE A 117 2.07 -2.53 19.22
N ARG A 118 0.82 -2.64 19.70
CA ARG A 118 -0.38 -2.32 18.94
C ARG A 118 -1.03 -1.05 19.46
N TYR A 119 -1.60 -0.27 18.54
CA TYR A 119 -2.42 0.85 18.96
C TYR A 119 -3.69 0.34 19.65
N GLN A 120 -3.95 0.87 20.83
CA GLN A 120 -5.19 0.64 21.58
C GLN A 120 -5.93 1.98 21.68
N ARG A 121 -7.16 2.00 21.22
CA ARG A 121 -8.02 3.18 21.40
C ARG A 121 -8.33 3.32 22.89
N PRO A 122 -8.08 4.49 23.50
CA PRO A 122 -8.48 4.71 24.89
C PRO A 122 -10.00 4.55 25.05
N GLU A 123 -10.42 3.95 26.16
CA GLU A 123 -11.82 3.75 26.47
C GLU A 123 -12.54 5.10 26.62
N GLY A 124 -13.77 5.17 26.11
CA GLY A 124 -14.58 6.39 26.17
C GLY A 124 -14.15 7.54 25.23
N VAL A 125 -13.06 7.39 24.47
CA VAL A 125 -12.62 8.43 23.53
C VAL A 125 -13.31 8.26 22.19
N GLU A 126 -14.09 9.27 21.79
CA GLU A 126 -14.60 9.41 20.43
C GLU A 126 -13.73 10.35 19.59
N TYR A 127 -13.44 9.94 18.36
CA TYR A 127 -12.71 10.78 17.41
C TYR A 127 -13.70 11.56 16.55
N THR A 128 -13.69 12.88 16.72
CA THR A 128 -14.50 13.79 15.93
C THR A 128 -13.66 14.52 14.89
N ALA A 129 -14.24 14.76 13.72
CA ALA A 129 -13.57 15.51 12.68
C ALA A 129 -13.27 16.94 13.15
N ARG A 130 -12.07 17.41 12.85
CA ARG A 130 -11.66 18.78 13.19
C ARG A 130 -12.41 19.80 12.34
N PRO A 131 -12.76 20.98 12.89
CA PRO A 131 -13.47 22.01 12.16
C PRO A 131 -12.78 22.45 10.87
N GLU A 132 -11.44 22.53 10.90
CA GLU A 132 -10.62 22.95 9.76
C GLU A 132 -10.52 21.93 8.63
N ARG A 133 -11.08 20.71 8.79
CA ARG A 133 -10.99 19.64 7.78
C ARG A 133 -11.50 20.07 6.41
N GLY A 134 -12.58 20.86 6.35
CA GLY A 134 -13.15 21.34 5.09
C GLY A 134 -12.18 22.19 4.28
N MET A 135 -11.34 22.99 4.95
CA MET A 135 -10.36 23.91 4.34
C MET A 135 -8.99 23.25 4.09
N ARG A 136 -8.79 22.01 4.57
CA ARG A 136 -7.52 21.26 4.47
C ARG A 136 -7.59 20.10 3.47
N LYS A 137 -8.52 20.14 2.53
CA LYS A 137 -8.57 19.16 1.44
C LYS A 137 -7.46 19.46 0.41
N ALA A 138 -6.71 18.43 0.04
CA ALA A 138 -5.71 18.56 -1.01
C ALA A 138 -6.40 18.43 -2.38
N PRO A 139 -6.32 19.44 -3.28
CA PRO A 139 -6.87 19.33 -4.64
C PRO A 139 -6.17 18.23 -5.43
N THR A 140 -6.94 17.38 -6.11
CA THR A 140 -6.43 16.21 -6.84
C THR A 140 -5.40 16.59 -7.90
N GLU A 141 -5.67 17.62 -8.70
CA GLU A 141 -4.76 18.13 -9.73
C GLU A 141 -3.40 18.54 -9.15
N ARG A 142 -3.40 19.22 -8.00
CA ARG A 142 -2.16 19.60 -7.33
C ARG A 142 -1.40 18.40 -6.77
N VAL A 143 -2.11 17.38 -6.30
CA VAL A 143 -1.50 16.12 -5.87
C VAL A 143 -0.87 15.40 -7.06
N ALA A 144 -1.56 15.30 -8.19
CA ALA A 144 -1.06 14.71 -9.42
C ALA A 144 0.20 15.44 -9.93
N SER A 145 0.14 16.79 -9.97
CA SER A 145 1.29 17.62 -10.35
C SER A 145 2.50 17.40 -9.42
N ARG A 146 2.29 17.38 -8.09
CA ARG A 146 3.33 17.13 -7.09
C ARG A 146 3.88 15.70 -7.15
N ALA A 147 3.06 14.74 -7.54
CA ALA A 147 3.48 13.37 -7.78
C ALA A 147 4.30 13.22 -9.07
N GLY A 148 4.27 14.22 -9.95
CA GLY A 148 4.93 14.19 -11.26
C GLY A 148 4.15 13.40 -12.31
N VAL A 149 2.85 13.18 -12.09
CA VAL A 149 1.97 12.47 -13.04
C VAL A 149 0.93 13.39 -13.69
N GLY A 150 0.93 14.69 -13.40
CA GLY A 150 -0.03 15.64 -13.94
C GLY A 150 0.01 15.74 -15.49
N ALA A 151 1.18 15.51 -16.10
CA ALA A 151 1.30 15.49 -17.56
C ALA A 151 0.50 14.36 -18.22
N TYR A 152 0.20 13.29 -17.47
CA TYR A 152 -0.55 12.13 -17.98
C TYR A 152 -2.07 12.24 -17.74
N GLU A 153 -2.53 13.25 -17.01
CA GLU A 153 -3.95 13.38 -16.59
C GLU A 153 -4.90 13.58 -17.80
N ASN A 154 -4.41 14.23 -18.84
CA ASN A 154 -5.19 14.52 -20.06
C ASN A 154 -4.86 13.61 -21.24
N LEU A 155 -4.08 12.54 -21.03
CA LEU A 155 -3.86 11.57 -22.09
C LEU A 155 -5.16 10.89 -22.44
N LYS A 156 -5.49 10.92 -23.74
CA LYS A 156 -6.60 10.12 -24.27
C LYS A 156 -6.13 8.68 -24.41
N ILE A 157 -7.06 7.77 -24.20
CA ILE A 157 -6.85 6.36 -24.53
C ILE A 157 -6.95 6.27 -26.05
N ASP A 158 -5.83 6.00 -26.71
CA ASP A 158 -5.75 5.90 -28.16
C ASP A 158 -6.12 4.49 -28.63
N ASP A 159 -5.91 3.50 -27.77
CA ASP A 159 -6.21 2.10 -28.06
C ASP A 159 -6.71 1.38 -26.80
N PHE A 160 -7.64 0.47 -27.01
CA PHE A 160 -8.19 -0.39 -25.95
C PHE A 160 -8.27 -1.83 -26.47
N PHE A 161 -7.56 -2.73 -25.79
CA PHE A 161 -7.67 -4.15 -26.06
C PHE A 161 -8.09 -4.91 -24.81
N SER A 162 -8.88 -5.93 -25.02
CA SER A 162 -9.30 -6.85 -23.96
C SER A 162 -8.41 -8.09 -24.02
N VAL A 163 -7.78 -8.41 -22.90
CA VAL A 163 -7.05 -9.68 -22.77
C VAL A 163 -8.07 -10.77 -22.42
N ASN A 164 -8.24 -11.76 -23.29
CA ASN A 164 -9.04 -12.93 -22.98
C ASN A 164 -8.19 -13.91 -22.15
N PRO A 165 -8.47 -14.10 -20.86
CA PRO A 165 -7.68 -14.99 -20.01
C PRO A 165 -7.76 -16.45 -20.45
N GLU A 166 -8.78 -16.86 -21.20
CA GLU A 166 -8.91 -18.22 -21.73
C GLU A 166 -7.89 -18.54 -22.84
N GLU A 167 -7.27 -17.53 -23.43
CA GLU A 167 -6.20 -17.69 -24.42
C GLU A 167 -4.83 -17.89 -23.76
N ALA A 168 -4.71 -17.62 -22.47
CA ALA A 168 -3.50 -17.91 -21.72
C ALA A 168 -3.34 -19.41 -21.54
N GLY A 169 -2.18 -19.98 -21.89
CA GLY A 169 -1.87 -21.41 -21.71
C GLY A 169 -1.87 -21.82 -20.23
N CYS A 170 -1.56 -20.85 -19.36
CA CYS A 170 -1.44 -21.05 -17.93
C CYS A 170 -1.76 -19.75 -17.19
N VAL A 171 -2.47 -19.85 -16.07
CA VAL A 171 -2.76 -18.74 -15.16
C VAL A 171 -2.28 -19.08 -13.76
N ARG A 172 -1.46 -18.21 -13.19
CA ARG A 172 -0.92 -18.37 -11.83
C ARG A 172 -1.61 -17.42 -10.85
N LEU A 173 -2.24 -17.98 -9.82
CA LEU A 173 -3.03 -17.28 -8.82
C LEU A 173 -2.36 -17.37 -7.45
N SER A 174 -1.80 -16.27 -6.96
CA SER A 174 -1.18 -16.22 -5.63
C SER A 174 -2.22 -16.49 -4.54
N LEU A 175 -1.88 -17.34 -3.57
CA LEU A 175 -2.70 -17.59 -2.39
C LEU A 175 -2.72 -16.37 -1.45
N ARG A 176 -1.71 -15.50 -1.52
CA ARG A 176 -1.68 -14.22 -0.78
C ARG A 176 -2.00 -13.06 -1.72
N GLN A 177 -3.23 -12.59 -1.71
CA GLN A 177 -3.68 -11.48 -2.58
C GLN A 177 -3.94 -10.16 -1.85
N GLY A 178 -3.59 -10.07 -0.58
CA GLY A 178 -3.81 -8.86 0.24
C GLY A 178 -3.03 -8.90 1.54
N ILE A 179 -3.45 -8.03 2.47
CA ILE A 179 -2.84 -7.89 3.82
C ILE A 179 -3.30 -9.04 4.74
N GLY A 180 -4.45 -9.65 4.43
CA GLY A 180 -5.04 -10.74 5.21
C GLY A 180 -4.21 -12.03 5.18
N ALA A 181 -4.73 -13.05 5.85
CA ALA A 181 -4.17 -14.39 5.81
C ALA A 181 -4.15 -14.94 4.38
N PRO A 182 -3.13 -15.71 4.00
CA PRO A 182 -3.15 -16.45 2.74
C PRO A 182 -4.36 -17.41 2.71
N SER A 183 -4.95 -17.57 1.52
CA SER A 183 -6.01 -18.54 1.33
C SER A 183 -5.43 -19.96 1.36
N VAL A 184 -6.22 -20.94 1.83
CA VAL A 184 -5.86 -22.35 1.86
C VAL A 184 -6.54 -23.03 0.67
N PRO A 185 -5.82 -23.81 -0.17
CA PRO A 185 -6.41 -24.54 -1.29
C PRO A 185 -7.55 -25.46 -0.81
N THR A 186 -8.65 -25.47 -1.56
CA THR A 186 -9.81 -26.37 -1.37
C THR A 186 -9.88 -27.46 -2.46
N VAL A 187 -8.98 -27.37 -3.42
CA VAL A 187 -8.80 -28.31 -4.53
C VAL A 187 -7.47 -29.04 -4.39
N LYS A 188 -7.30 -30.13 -5.10
CA LYS A 188 -6.08 -30.94 -5.14
C LYS A 188 -5.32 -30.73 -6.44
N ASP A 189 -4.05 -31.09 -6.44
CA ASP A 189 -3.24 -31.15 -7.65
C ASP A 189 -3.86 -32.12 -8.65
N GLY A 190 -3.98 -31.70 -9.89
CA GLY A 190 -4.65 -32.47 -10.96
C GLY A 190 -6.16 -32.29 -11.06
N ASP A 191 -6.82 -31.62 -10.13
CA ASP A 191 -8.28 -31.43 -10.19
C ASP A 191 -8.68 -30.53 -11.38
N PRO A 192 -9.74 -30.88 -12.14
CA PRO A 192 -10.34 -29.99 -13.12
C PRO A 192 -11.18 -28.93 -12.43
N VAL A 193 -11.05 -27.66 -12.85
CA VAL A 193 -11.85 -26.55 -12.34
C VAL A 193 -12.48 -25.74 -13.46
N LYS A 194 -13.61 -25.12 -13.17
CA LYS A 194 -14.30 -24.18 -14.08
C LYS A 194 -14.02 -22.74 -13.68
N ALA A 195 -14.01 -21.83 -14.66
CA ALA A 195 -13.93 -20.40 -14.39
C ALA A 195 -15.04 -19.97 -13.41
N GLY A 196 -14.65 -19.21 -12.37
CA GLY A 196 -15.54 -18.81 -11.28
C GLY A 196 -15.65 -19.81 -10.13
N GLU A 197 -15.14 -21.02 -10.26
CA GLU A 197 -15.16 -22.02 -9.19
C GLU A 197 -14.20 -21.62 -8.04
N ARG A 198 -14.63 -21.86 -6.79
CA ARG A 198 -13.80 -21.58 -5.61
C ARG A 198 -12.70 -22.63 -5.49
N ILE A 199 -11.45 -22.17 -5.52
CA ILE A 199 -10.25 -23.02 -5.49
C ILE A 199 -9.45 -22.87 -4.19
N ALA A 200 -9.69 -21.81 -3.41
CA ALA A 200 -9.12 -21.69 -2.08
C ALA A 200 -10.03 -20.87 -1.16
N ALA A 201 -10.01 -21.19 0.13
CA ALA A 201 -10.82 -20.58 1.16
C ALA A 201 -9.97 -19.75 2.15
N CYS A 202 -10.58 -18.74 2.76
CA CYS A 202 -9.97 -18.03 3.88
C CYS A 202 -9.91 -18.97 5.10
N PRO A 203 -8.79 -19.03 5.85
CA PRO A 203 -8.71 -19.78 7.10
C PRO A 203 -9.77 -19.31 8.09
N GLU A 204 -10.33 -20.23 8.87
CA GLU A 204 -11.31 -19.89 9.90
C GLU A 204 -10.76 -18.85 10.89
N LYS A 205 -11.61 -17.93 11.33
CA LYS A 205 -11.29 -16.85 12.28
C LYS A 205 -10.20 -15.88 11.80
N SER A 206 -9.85 -15.90 10.50
CA SER A 206 -8.87 -15.00 9.90
C SER A 206 -9.56 -13.99 8.97
N LEU A 207 -8.96 -12.81 8.82
CA LEU A 207 -9.33 -11.88 7.77
C LEU A 207 -8.63 -12.27 6.47
N GLY A 208 -9.37 -12.49 5.42
CA GLY A 208 -8.86 -12.87 4.11
C GLY A 208 -9.99 -12.89 3.08
N SER A 209 -9.70 -13.38 1.90
CA SER A 209 -10.71 -13.54 0.84
C SER A 209 -10.56 -14.90 0.16
N GLU A 210 -11.68 -15.47 -0.24
CA GLU A 210 -11.69 -16.68 -1.05
C GLU A 210 -11.05 -16.43 -2.42
N LEU A 211 -10.46 -17.47 -3.00
CA LEU A 211 -9.86 -17.45 -4.31
C LEU A 211 -10.71 -18.27 -5.29
N HIS A 212 -10.97 -17.70 -6.46
CA HIS A 212 -11.75 -18.34 -7.51
C HIS A 212 -10.89 -18.50 -8.77
N ALA A 213 -11.11 -19.57 -9.50
CA ALA A 213 -10.48 -19.82 -10.77
C ALA A 213 -10.83 -18.69 -11.77
N SER A 214 -9.86 -18.07 -12.40
CA SER A 214 -10.10 -17.06 -13.43
C SER A 214 -10.34 -17.68 -14.82
N VAL A 215 -9.94 -18.92 -15.00
CA VAL A 215 -10.10 -19.71 -16.24
C VAL A 215 -10.46 -21.15 -15.88
N SER A 216 -11.04 -21.88 -16.84
CA SER A 216 -11.24 -23.32 -16.73
C SER A 216 -9.96 -24.06 -17.10
N GLY A 217 -9.65 -25.14 -16.39
CA GLY A 217 -8.43 -25.93 -16.66
C GLY A 217 -8.10 -26.93 -15.57
N THR A 218 -6.89 -27.43 -15.58
CA THR A 218 -6.39 -28.39 -14.58
C THR A 218 -5.50 -27.66 -13.58
N VAL A 219 -5.74 -27.90 -12.31
CA VAL A 219 -4.98 -27.28 -11.20
C VAL A 219 -3.62 -27.94 -11.01
N SER A 220 -2.60 -27.12 -10.77
CA SER A 220 -1.35 -27.54 -10.18
C SER A 220 -1.04 -26.64 -8.98
N ILE A 221 -0.72 -27.24 -7.84
CA ILE A 221 -0.47 -26.52 -6.58
C ILE A 221 1.04 -26.41 -6.40
N ASP A 222 1.50 -25.17 -6.19
CA ASP A 222 2.90 -24.90 -5.86
C ASP A 222 3.34 -25.68 -4.60
N PRO A 223 4.45 -26.42 -4.65
CA PRO A 223 4.95 -27.19 -3.50
C PRO A 223 5.18 -26.36 -2.24
N ASP A 224 5.58 -25.08 -2.41
CA ASP A 224 5.79 -24.14 -1.31
C ASP A 224 4.48 -23.47 -0.83
N GLY A 225 3.35 -23.78 -1.48
CA GLY A 225 2.05 -23.23 -1.13
C GLY A 225 1.92 -21.73 -1.40
N ALA A 226 2.67 -21.18 -2.35
CA ALA A 226 2.63 -19.75 -2.65
C ALA A 226 1.53 -19.39 -3.66
N TYR A 227 1.19 -20.29 -4.58
CA TYR A 227 0.20 -20.07 -5.64
C TYR A 227 -0.48 -21.36 -6.10
N ILE A 228 -1.60 -21.20 -6.81
CA ILE A 228 -2.26 -22.22 -7.61
C ILE A 228 -2.06 -21.84 -9.07
N GLU A 229 -1.65 -22.79 -9.89
CA GLU A 229 -1.54 -22.67 -11.32
C GLU A 229 -2.70 -23.41 -11.98
N ILE A 230 -3.31 -22.83 -13.01
CA ILE A 230 -4.38 -23.46 -13.78
C ILE A 230 -3.89 -23.57 -15.23
N GLN A 231 -3.73 -24.80 -15.71
CA GLN A 231 -3.34 -25.12 -17.07
C GLN A 231 -4.61 -25.21 -17.93
N THR A 232 -4.70 -24.35 -18.96
CA THR A 232 -5.90 -24.29 -19.83
C THR A 232 -5.87 -25.31 -20.97
N GLY A 233 -4.71 -25.96 -21.19
CA GLY A 233 -4.48 -26.85 -22.34
C GLY A 233 -4.26 -26.12 -23.66
N LYS A 234 -4.22 -24.79 -23.67
CA LYS A 234 -3.93 -23.97 -24.86
C LYS A 234 -2.46 -23.49 -24.81
N SER A 235 -1.83 -23.36 -25.95
CA SER A 235 -0.53 -22.69 -26.08
C SER A 235 -0.75 -21.23 -26.43
N TRP A 236 -0.15 -20.31 -25.67
CA TRP A 236 -0.20 -18.90 -26.00
C TRP A 236 0.77 -18.62 -27.15
N SER A 237 0.25 -18.19 -28.30
CA SER A 237 1.04 -17.67 -29.42
C SER A 237 0.94 -16.15 -29.42
N TYR A 238 2.05 -15.46 -29.20
CA TYR A 238 2.13 -14.02 -29.41
C TYR A 238 2.25 -13.78 -30.93
N GLU A 239 1.17 -13.47 -31.60
CA GLU A 239 1.27 -12.87 -32.92
C GLU A 239 1.70 -11.41 -32.77
N LYS A 240 2.86 -11.09 -33.39
CA LYS A 240 3.43 -9.75 -33.40
C LYS A 240 2.63 -8.79 -34.25
#